data_dd76593d14fb76515123eab5c94c3b19
#
_entry.id   dd76593d14fb76515123eab5c94c3b19
#
_cell.length_a   1.000
_cell.length_b   1.000
_cell.length_c   1.000
_cell.angle_alpha   90.00
_cell.angle_beta   90.00
_cell.angle_gamma   90.00
#
_symmetry.space_group_name_H-M   'P 1'
#
loop_
_entity.id
_entity.type
_entity.pdbx_description
1 polymer ?
#
loop_
_entity_poly.entity_id
_entity_poly.type
_entity_poly.pdbx_seq_one_letter_code
_entity_poly.pdbx_strand_id
1 'polypeptide(L)'
;LFNVLSNNYFDFEDGVTALDLFAGTGSISIELVSRGCDKVISVEKDPQHLSFISQVMREVKTDKCFPVRADAFKFIEKCSEQFDFIFDDPPYALKDLQSIPSHIFENGLLKENGLLVLEHGKDQNFEDDPHFIERRIYGSVNFSFFRATVPEAE
;
A
#
# COMPACT_ATOMS: atom_id res chain seq x y z
N LEU A 1 -3.81 -5.24 11.39
CA LEU A 1 -3.61 -5.44 9.95
C LEU A 1 -2.52 -6.45 9.63
N PHE A 2 -1.32 -6.30 10.20
CA PHE A 2 -0.19 -7.18 9.83
C PHE A 2 -0.38 -8.64 10.24
N ASN A 3 -1.11 -8.92 11.31
CA ASN A 3 -1.46 -10.31 11.66
C ASN A 3 -2.32 -10.94 10.56
N VAL A 4 -3.28 -10.21 10.02
CA VAL A 4 -4.11 -10.67 8.91
C VAL A 4 -3.25 -10.92 7.67
N LEU A 5 -2.36 -9.98 7.34
CA LEU A 5 -1.49 -10.09 6.17
C LEU A 5 -0.56 -11.31 6.29
N SER A 6 0.08 -11.50 7.44
CA SER A 6 1.01 -12.60 7.68
C SER A 6 0.30 -13.96 7.72
N ASN A 7 -0.90 -14.02 8.26
CA ASN A 7 -1.62 -15.27 8.42
C ASN A 7 -2.35 -15.73 7.16
N ASN A 8 -2.80 -14.78 6.32
CA ASN A 8 -3.72 -15.08 5.22
C ASN A 8 -3.16 -14.79 3.83
N TYR A 9 -2.11 -13.96 3.72
CA TYR A 9 -1.69 -13.45 2.41
C TYR A 9 -0.20 -13.61 2.11
N PHE A 10 0.71 -13.31 3.05
CA PHE A 10 2.13 -13.20 2.76
C PHE A 10 3.03 -13.90 3.76
N ASP A 11 4.07 -14.53 3.22
CA ASP A 11 5.37 -14.64 3.89
C ASP A 11 6.21 -13.45 3.41
N PHE A 12 6.36 -12.43 4.25
CA PHE A 12 7.07 -11.20 3.87
C PHE A 12 8.55 -11.41 3.56
N GLU A 13 9.15 -12.48 4.08
CA GLU A 13 10.55 -12.82 3.82
C GLU A 13 10.76 -13.51 2.47
N ASP A 14 9.69 -13.87 1.77
CA ASP A 14 9.74 -14.60 0.50
C ASP A 14 9.72 -13.66 -0.70
N GLY A 15 10.67 -12.72 -0.75
CA GLY A 15 10.89 -11.85 -1.90
C GLY A 15 9.80 -10.81 -2.14
N VAL A 16 9.07 -10.38 -1.10
CA VAL A 16 7.96 -9.42 -1.26
C VAL A 16 8.49 -8.03 -1.58
N THR A 17 7.98 -7.46 -2.67
CA THR A 17 8.19 -6.05 -3.04
C THR A 17 6.92 -5.28 -2.71
N ALA A 18 7.05 -4.21 -1.92
CA ALA A 18 5.90 -3.46 -1.41
C ALA A 18 5.99 -1.97 -1.77
N LEU A 19 4.82 -1.37 -1.91
CA LEU A 19 4.64 0.07 -2.13
C LEU A 19 3.78 0.63 -1.01
N ASP A 20 4.30 1.66 -0.33
CA ASP A 20 3.60 2.43 0.69
C ASP A 20 3.26 3.80 0.09
N LEU A 21 2.04 3.91 -0.45
CA LEU A 21 1.52 5.18 -0.97
C LEU A 21 0.97 6.02 0.19
N PHE A 22 1.18 7.33 0.14
CA PHE A 22 0.83 8.22 1.25
C PHE A 22 1.56 7.83 2.54
N ALA A 23 2.88 7.63 2.44
CA ALA A 23 3.64 6.98 3.50
C ALA A 23 3.69 7.76 4.83
N GLY A 24 3.47 9.09 4.80
CA GLY A 24 3.52 9.92 6.01
C GLY A 24 4.89 9.83 6.67
N THR A 25 4.92 9.49 7.95
CA THR A 25 6.18 9.29 8.68
C THR A 25 6.77 7.88 8.54
N GLY A 26 6.13 7.02 7.74
CA GLY A 26 6.71 5.74 7.32
C GLY A 26 6.51 4.58 8.26
N SER A 27 5.52 4.62 9.15
CA SER A 27 5.28 3.52 10.10
C SER A 27 5.00 2.19 9.42
N ILE A 28 4.23 2.20 8.32
CA ILE A 28 3.96 0.99 7.53
C ILE A 28 5.22 0.52 6.80
N SER A 29 5.98 1.45 6.21
CA SER A 29 7.25 1.12 5.55
C SER A 29 8.23 0.47 6.51
N ILE A 30 8.37 1.00 7.73
CA ILE A 30 9.23 0.45 8.78
C ILE A 30 8.80 -0.97 9.13
N GLU A 31 7.51 -1.18 9.31
CA GLU A 31 6.96 -2.50 9.63
C GLU A 31 7.22 -3.51 8.52
N LEU A 32 7.03 -3.12 7.26
CA LEU A 32 7.30 -3.97 6.10
C LEU A 32 8.77 -4.38 6.02
N VAL A 33 9.68 -3.43 6.20
CA VAL A 33 11.12 -3.72 6.25
C VAL A 33 11.45 -4.66 7.40
N SER A 34 10.89 -4.39 8.58
CA SER A 34 11.08 -5.20 9.80
C SER A 34 10.63 -6.65 9.60
N ARG A 35 9.57 -6.87 8.81
CA ARG A 35 9.05 -8.20 8.51
C ARG A 35 9.80 -8.93 7.39
N GLY A 36 10.78 -8.27 6.77
CA GLY A 36 11.69 -8.91 5.83
C GLY A 36 11.39 -8.68 4.36
N CYS A 37 10.56 -7.69 4.01
CA CYS A 37 10.33 -7.34 2.60
C CYS A 37 11.65 -7.10 1.88
N ASP A 38 11.73 -7.58 0.65
CA ASP A 38 12.91 -7.45 -0.18
C ASP A 38 13.14 -6.01 -0.65
N LYS A 39 12.05 -5.30 -0.89
CA LYS A 39 12.07 -3.91 -1.33
C LYS A 39 10.79 -3.19 -0.90
N VAL A 40 10.93 -1.99 -0.35
CA VAL A 40 9.80 -1.11 -0.01
C VAL A 40 10.03 0.25 -0.64
N ILE A 41 9.08 0.72 -1.44
CA ILE A 41 9.07 2.10 -1.94
C ILE A 41 8.08 2.89 -1.11
N SER A 42 8.53 3.99 -0.50
CA SER A 42 7.70 4.89 0.29
C SER A 42 7.46 6.17 -0.50
N VAL A 43 6.22 6.41 -0.90
CA VAL A 43 5.83 7.62 -1.64
C VAL A 43 5.22 8.62 -0.70
N GLU A 44 5.83 9.80 -0.62
CA GLU A 44 5.38 10.90 0.22
C GLU A 44 5.71 12.24 -0.44
N LYS A 45 4.75 13.16 -0.48
CA LYS A 45 4.97 14.47 -1.10
C LYS A 45 5.54 15.51 -0.14
N ASP A 46 5.31 15.34 1.17
CA ASP A 46 5.81 16.27 2.19
C ASP A 46 7.31 16.04 2.42
N PRO A 47 8.17 17.07 2.17
CA PRO A 47 9.61 16.87 2.29
C PRO A 47 10.07 16.62 3.74
N GLN A 48 9.36 17.10 4.74
CA GLN A 48 9.70 16.86 6.14
C GLN A 48 9.40 15.42 6.54
N HIS A 49 8.26 14.89 6.15
CA HIS A 49 7.92 13.48 6.36
C HIS A 49 8.89 12.57 5.62
N LEU A 50 9.22 12.90 4.39
CA LEU A 50 10.16 12.11 3.60
C LEU A 50 11.56 12.08 4.24
N SER A 51 12.03 13.23 4.72
CA SER A 51 13.30 13.34 5.44
C SER A 51 13.31 12.48 6.70
N PHE A 52 12.20 12.46 7.43
CA PHE A 52 12.04 11.61 8.62
C PHE A 52 12.13 10.12 8.26
N ILE A 53 11.46 9.69 7.21
CA ILE A 53 11.54 8.30 6.72
C ILE A 53 13.00 7.93 6.40
N SER A 54 13.70 8.79 5.67
CA SER A 54 15.10 8.56 5.30
C SER A 54 16.00 8.44 6.54
N GLN A 55 15.78 9.29 7.53
CA GLN A 55 16.54 9.26 8.79
C GLN A 55 16.30 7.94 9.54
N VAL A 56 15.05 7.52 9.69
CA VAL A 56 14.72 6.27 10.39
C VAL A 56 15.36 5.07 9.69
N MET A 57 15.32 5.04 8.36
CA MET A 57 15.90 3.92 7.59
C MET A 57 17.42 3.86 7.76
N ARG A 58 18.10 5.02 7.89
CA ARG A 58 19.52 5.07 8.23
C ARG A 58 19.79 4.56 9.64
N GLU A 59 18.96 4.93 10.60
CA GLU A 59 19.09 4.51 12.00
C GLU A 59 18.93 2.99 12.16
N VAL A 60 17.98 2.39 11.46
CA VAL A 60 17.78 0.93 11.46
C VAL A 60 18.73 0.21 10.50
N LYS A 61 19.58 0.94 9.79
CA LYS A 61 20.63 0.42 8.90
C LYS A 61 20.09 -0.50 7.80
N THR A 62 18.98 -0.11 7.18
CA THR A 62 18.41 -0.85 6.05
C THR A 62 18.71 -0.16 4.72
N ASP A 63 18.95 -0.97 3.69
CA ASP A 63 19.02 -0.55 2.30
C ASP A 63 17.79 -1.00 1.49
N LYS A 64 16.76 -1.52 2.17
CA LYS A 64 15.56 -2.10 1.53
C LYS A 64 14.45 -1.09 1.28
N CYS A 65 14.52 0.11 1.85
CA CYS A 65 13.49 1.14 1.71
C CYS A 65 13.99 2.29 0.82
N PHE A 66 13.16 2.69 -0.13
CA PHE A 66 13.44 3.75 -1.10
C PHE A 66 12.39 4.86 -0.98
N PRO A 67 12.65 5.91 -0.18
CA PRO A 67 11.74 7.05 -0.11
C PRO A 67 11.73 7.83 -1.43
N VAL A 68 10.53 8.15 -1.92
CA VAL A 68 10.34 8.89 -3.17
C VAL A 68 9.44 10.10 -2.90
N ARG A 69 9.92 11.30 -3.24
CA ARG A 69 9.11 12.51 -3.15
C ARG A 69 8.24 12.63 -4.39
N ALA A 70 6.94 12.38 -4.23
CA ALA A 70 5.99 12.47 -5.33
C ALA A 70 4.56 12.60 -4.79
N ASP A 71 3.70 13.19 -5.60
CA ASP A 71 2.26 13.03 -5.45
C ASP A 71 1.88 11.59 -5.81
N ALA A 72 1.02 10.97 -5.02
CA ALA A 72 0.68 9.55 -5.19
C ALA A 72 0.09 9.25 -6.57
N PHE A 73 -0.84 10.09 -7.06
CA PHE A 73 -1.45 9.87 -8.38
C PHE A 73 -0.44 9.99 -9.52
N LYS A 74 0.47 10.95 -9.43
CA LYS A 74 1.54 11.10 -10.42
C LYS A 74 2.51 9.92 -10.38
N PHE A 75 2.82 9.43 -9.19
CA PHE A 75 3.65 8.23 -9.04
C PHE A 75 3.00 7.03 -9.73
N ILE A 76 1.71 6.80 -9.48
CA ILE A 76 0.96 5.70 -10.08
C ILE A 76 1.04 5.75 -11.62
N GLU A 77 0.86 6.93 -12.20
CA GLU A 77 0.88 7.12 -13.66
C GLU A 77 2.25 6.86 -14.29
N LYS A 78 3.32 7.13 -13.57
CA LYS A 78 4.70 7.07 -14.10
C LYS A 78 5.46 5.80 -13.72
N CYS A 79 4.97 5.03 -12.75
CA CYS A 79 5.67 3.87 -12.25
C CYS A 79 5.62 2.72 -13.25
N SER A 80 6.77 2.14 -13.55
CA SER A 80 6.89 0.95 -14.42
C SER A 80 7.11 -0.34 -13.62
N GLU A 81 7.28 -0.26 -12.30
CA GLU A 81 7.42 -1.44 -11.44
C GLU A 81 6.06 -2.02 -11.07
N GLN A 82 6.07 -3.32 -10.76
CA GLN A 82 4.92 -4.01 -10.17
C GLN A 82 5.26 -4.47 -8.77
N PHE A 83 4.25 -4.54 -7.92
CA PHE A 83 4.39 -4.83 -6.49
C PHE A 83 3.56 -6.05 -6.09
N ASP A 84 4.08 -6.81 -5.13
CA ASP A 84 3.31 -7.89 -4.47
C ASP A 84 2.28 -7.32 -3.51
N PHE A 85 2.62 -6.22 -2.85
CA PHE A 85 1.77 -5.57 -1.86
C PHE A 85 1.79 -4.05 -2.04
N ILE A 86 0.60 -3.45 -2.09
CA ILE A 86 0.44 -2.00 -2.09
C ILE A 86 -0.44 -1.62 -0.90
N PHE A 87 0.06 -0.71 -0.06
CA PHE A 87 -0.72 -0.13 1.03
C PHE A 87 -0.99 1.34 0.75
N ASP A 88 -2.25 1.74 0.91
CA ASP A 88 -2.72 3.11 0.73
C ASP A 88 -3.38 3.62 1.99
N ASP A 89 -2.84 4.70 2.55
CA ASP A 89 -3.46 5.41 3.68
C ASP A 89 -3.63 6.89 3.33
N PRO A 90 -4.53 7.23 2.38
CA PRO A 90 -4.76 8.61 2.00
C PRO A 90 -5.49 9.37 3.10
N PRO A 91 -5.38 10.71 3.13
CA PRO A 91 -6.25 11.51 3.98
C PRO A 91 -7.72 11.18 3.69
N TYR A 92 -8.52 10.97 4.73
CA TYR A 92 -9.92 10.56 4.56
C TYR A 92 -10.76 11.58 3.79
N ALA A 93 -10.36 12.85 3.82
CA ALA A 93 -11.02 13.92 3.09
C ALA A 93 -10.51 14.10 1.65
N LEU A 94 -9.60 13.24 1.18
CA LEU A 94 -9.08 13.32 -0.18
C LEU A 94 -10.22 13.14 -1.19
N LYS A 95 -10.39 14.13 -2.08
CA LYS A 95 -11.50 14.16 -3.04
C LYS A 95 -11.56 12.93 -3.95
N ASP A 96 -10.40 12.45 -4.39
CA ASP A 96 -10.31 11.36 -5.36
C ASP A 96 -9.99 10.00 -4.72
N LEU A 97 -10.22 9.87 -3.40
CA LEU A 97 -9.94 8.64 -2.66
C LEU A 97 -10.63 7.42 -3.28
N GLN A 98 -11.89 7.57 -3.68
CA GLN A 98 -12.70 6.48 -4.25
C GLN A 98 -12.10 5.95 -5.55
N SER A 99 -11.33 6.76 -6.28
CA SER A 99 -10.73 6.37 -7.57
C SER A 99 -9.36 5.69 -7.45
N ILE A 100 -8.78 5.62 -6.24
CA ILE A 100 -7.43 5.08 -6.06
C ILE A 100 -7.29 3.65 -6.59
N PRO A 101 -8.18 2.69 -6.26
CA PRO A 101 -8.06 1.34 -6.79
C PRO A 101 -8.05 1.30 -8.32
N SER A 102 -8.94 2.04 -8.97
CA SER A 102 -9.00 2.09 -10.43
C SER A 102 -7.69 2.60 -11.04
N HIS A 103 -7.09 3.65 -10.48
CA HIS A 103 -5.80 4.15 -10.95
C HIS A 103 -4.70 3.10 -10.84
N ILE A 104 -4.66 2.37 -9.74
CA ILE A 104 -3.65 1.33 -9.52
C ILE A 104 -3.82 0.19 -10.53
N PHE A 105 -5.05 -0.30 -10.73
CA PHE A 105 -5.30 -1.41 -11.65
C PHE A 105 -5.15 -1.01 -13.11
N GLU A 106 -5.61 0.17 -13.50
CA GLU A 106 -5.47 0.68 -14.87
C GLU A 106 -4.02 0.89 -15.28
N ASN A 107 -3.15 1.24 -14.33
CA ASN A 107 -1.73 1.45 -14.60
C ASN A 107 -0.86 0.21 -14.32
N GLY A 108 -1.46 -0.90 -13.94
CA GLY A 108 -0.80 -2.18 -13.82
C GLY A 108 0.26 -2.27 -12.73
N LEU A 109 0.07 -1.59 -11.59
CA LEU A 109 1.06 -1.57 -10.51
C LEU A 109 1.08 -2.85 -9.68
N LEU A 110 0.06 -3.66 -9.74
CA LEU A 110 -0.05 -4.86 -8.93
C LEU A 110 0.31 -6.11 -9.73
N LYS A 111 1.17 -6.96 -9.18
CA LYS A 111 1.46 -8.27 -9.77
C LYS A 111 0.20 -9.13 -9.76
N GLU A 112 0.17 -10.19 -10.59
CA GLU A 112 -0.99 -11.07 -10.78
C GLU A 112 -1.58 -11.58 -9.45
N ASN A 113 -0.74 -11.99 -8.50
CA ASN A 113 -1.15 -12.46 -7.18
C ASN A 113 -1.02 -11.39 -6.10
N GLY A 114 -0.86 -10.14 -6.51
CA GLY A 114 -0.65 -9.03 -5.60
C GLY A 114 -1.90 -8.64 -4.84
N LEU A 115 -1.69 -7.95 -3.73
CA LEU A 115 -2.73 -7.45 -2.85
C LEU A 115 -2.61 -5.94 -2.67
N LEU A 116 -3.73 -5.24 -2.84
CA LEU A 116 -3.88 -3.83 -2.46
C LEU A 116 -4.72 -3.75 -1.20
N VAL A 117 -4.24 -3.00 -0.21
CA VAL A 117 -5.01 -2.66 0.99
C VAL A 117 -5.14 -1.14 1.07
N LEU A 118 -6.37 -0.67 1.15
CA LEU A 118 -6.71 0.75 1.25
C LEU A 118 -7.37 1.01 2.60
N GLU A 119 -6.76 1.90 3.39
CA GLU A 119 -7.36 2.39 4.62
C GLU A 119 -8.30 3.57 4.30
N HIS A 120 -9.50 3.56 4.86
CA HIS A 120 -10.48 4.61 4.60
C HIS A 120 -11.47 4.75 5.76
N GLY A 121 -12.28 5.81 5.73
CA GLY A 121 -13.35 6.02 6.68
C GLY A 121 -14.62 5.22 6.34
N LYS A 122 -15.59 5.27 7.23
CA LYS A 122 -16.86 4.54 7.08
C LYS A 122 -17.72 5.01 5.89
N ASP A 123 -17.45 6.22 5.38
CA ASP A 123 -18.23 6.82 4.28
C ASP A 123 -17.82 6.30 2.90
N GLN A 124 -16.76 5.50 2.83
CA GLN A 124 -16.28 4.92 1.58
C GLN A 124 -16.72 3.47 1.48
N ASN A 125 -17.18 3.05 0.31
CA ASN A 125 -17.58 1.67 0.04
C ASN A 125 -17.03 1.24 -1.31
N PHE A 126 -16.32 0.12 -1.32
CA PHE A 126 -15.67 -0.43 -2.52
C PHE A 126 -16.25 -1.79 -2.93
N GLU A 127 -17.36 -2.23 -2.34
CA GLU A 127 -17.94 -3.55 -2.58
C GLU A 127 -18.32 -3.80 -4.05
N ASP A 128 -18.61 -2.73 -4.81
CA ASP A 128 -18.94 -2.82 -6.24
C ASP A 128 -17.71 -2.83 -7.15
N ASP A 129 -16.50 -2.63 -6.60
CA ASP A 129 -15.28 -2.70 -7.40
C ASP A 129 -15.00 -4.15 -7.81
N PRO A 130 -14.72 -4.42 -9.12
CA PRO A 130 -14.50 -5.79 -9.58
C PRO A 130 -13.27 -6.47 -8.97
N HIS A 131 -12.36 -5.72 -8.38
CA HIS A 131 -11.17 -6.25 -7.72
C HIS A 131 -11.32 -6.42 -6.21
N PHE A 132 -12.42 -5.95 -5.63
CA PHE A 132 -12.67 -6.01 -4.19
C PHE A 132 -12.83 -7.45 -3.72
N ILE A 133 -12.18 -7.80 -2.59
CA ILE A 133 -12.27 -9.15 -2.02
C ILE A 133 -12.82 -9.19 -0.60
N GLU A 134 -12.45 -8.24 0.27
CA GLU A 134 -12.96 -8.20 1.64
C GLU A 134 -12.77 -6.82 2.27
N ARG A 135 -13.52 -6.56 3.33
CA ARG A 135 -13.39 -5.38 4.17
C ARG A 135 -13.23 -5.82 5.63
N ARG A 136 -12.27 -5.21 6.31
CA ARG A 136 -12.07 -5.43 7.74
C ARG A 136 -12.18 -4.12 8.48
N ILE A 137 -12.86 -4.14 9.63
CA ILE A 137 -13.15 -2.94 10.41
C ILE A 137 -12.53 -3.12 11.80
N TYR A 138 -11.70 -2.15 12.18
CA TYR A 138 -11.08 -2.08 13.50
C TYR A 138 -11.44 -0.73 14.13
N GLY A 139 -12.50 -0.71 14.98
CA GLY A 139 -13.05 0.55 15.53
C GLY A 139 -13.57 1.45 14.43
N SER A 140 -12.99 2.64 14.27
CA SER A 140 -13.35 3.59 13.21
C SER A 140 -12.54 3.42 11.92
N VAL A 141 -11.57 2.51 11.93
CA VAL A 141 -10.65 2.30 10.80
C VAL A 141 -11.15 1.16 9.93
N ASN A 142 -11.26 1.43 8.64
CA ASN A 142 -11.70 0.44 7.66
C ASN A 142 -10.54 0.12 6.71
N PHE A 143 -10.34 -1.17 6.43
CA PHE A 143 -9.42 -1.64 5.39
C PHE A 143 -10.19 -2.39 4.34
N SER A 144 -10.12 -1.95 3.09
CA SER A 144 -10.64 -2.69 1.95
C SER A 144 -9.49 -3.35 1.21
N PHE A 145 -9.68 -4.61 0.83
CA PHE A 145 -8.66 -5.48 0.23
C PHE A 145 -9.06 -5.77 -1.21
N PHE A 146 -8.10 -5.70 -2.12
CA PHE A 146 -8.31 -5.88 -3.56
C PHE A 146 -7.22 -6.77 -4.15
N ARG A 147 -7.58 -7.57 -5.15
CA ARG A 147 -6.63 -8.38 -5.93
C ARG A 147 -6.76 -8.07 -7.41
N ALA A 148 -5.64 -8.19 -8.12
CA ALA A 148 -5.62 -8.04 -9.57
C ALA A 148 -6.52 -9.08 -10.24
N THR A 149 -6.46 -10.31 -9.75
CA THR A 149 -7.32 -11.40 -10.19
C THR A 149 -8.15 -11.89 -9.02
N VAL A 150 -9.47 -11.71 -9.11
CA VAL A 150 -10.41 -12.20 -8.09
C VAL A 150 -10.82 -13.61 -8.48
N PRO A 151 -10.75 -14.59 -7.54
CA PRO A 151 -11.22 -15.95 -7.83
C PRO A 151 -12.68 -15.94 -8.28
N GLU A 152 -13.00 -16.70 -9.33
CA GLU A 152 -14.39 -16.83 -9.76
C GLU A 152 -15.21 -17.53 -8.67
N ALA A 153 -16.43 -17.05 -8.45
CA ALA A 153 -17.37 -17.70 -7.55
C ALA A 153 -17.84 -19.02 -8.20
N GLU A 154 -17.62 -20.12 -7.53
CA GLU A 154 -18.12 -21.42 -7.95
C GLU A 154 -19.57 -21.60 -7.52
#